data_4cedb0067aba41c73485679809dcdc81
#
_entry.id   4cedb0067aba41c73485679809dcdc81
#
_cell.length_a   1.000
_cell.length_b   1.000
_cell.length_c   1.000
_cell.angle_alpha   90.00
_cell.angle_beta   90.00
_cell.angle_gamma   90.00
#
_symmetry.space_group_name_H-M   'P 1'
#
loop_
_entity.id
_entity.type
_entity.pdbx_description
1 polymer ?
#
loop_
_entity_poly.entity_id
_entity_poly.type
_entity_poly.pdbx_seq_one_letter_code
_entity_poly.pdbx_strand_id
1 'polypeptide(L)'
;MTEDIPEITGDGGYDDIAQYLQSYIDEYQDFLSWIGTSVDDVGPGTMTMSIPYDQKLTNVRPAATADSDQRPDIHGGIAATLIDTVGGLALRTELEDPVDASIATINLNVNYLRPATGDLTATANVIRVGGTVGVSEVTVESTTPDGETKEVATGQGSYRVFRR
;
A
#
# COMPACT_ATOMS: atom_id res chain seq x y z
N MET A 1 -13.54 9.56 -22.85
CA MET A 1 -14.45 10.06 -21.83
C MET A 1 -13.65 10.04 -20.53
N THR A 2 -13.19 11.18 -20.09
CA THR A 2 -12.61 11.35 -18.76
C THR A 2 -13.80 11.35 -17.81
N GLU A 3 -14.13 10.18 -17.24
CA GLU A 3 -15.02 10.14 -16.10
C GLU A 3 -14.33 10.84 -14.94
N ASP A 4 -15.06 11.73 -14.30
CA ASP A 4 -14.55 12.70 -13.35
C ASP A 4 -13.96 11.98 -12.13
N ILE A 5 -12.63 12.08 -11.96
CA ILE A 5 -12.04 11.87 -10.64
C ILE A 5 -12.76 12.87 -9.73
N PRO A 6 -13.31 12.42 -8.58
CA PRO A 6 -13.97 13.33 -7.68
C PRO A 6 -13.01 14.48 -7.32
N GLU A 7 -13.39 15.70 -7.64
CA GLU A 7 -12.68 16.87 -7.12
C GLU A 7 -12.84 16.86 -5.60
N ILE A 8 -11.74 16.89 -4.87
CA ILE A 8 -11.80 17.18 -3.44
C ILE A 8 -12.23 18.63 -3.32
N THR A 9 -13.55 18.85 -3.20
CA THR A 9 -14.14 20.17 -3.04
C THR A 9 -14.36 20.44 -1.56
N GLY A 10 -13.67 21.41 -1.01
CA GLY A 10 -13.91 21.91 0.34
C GLY A 10 -12.78 21.59 1.31
N ASP A 11 -13.10 21.66 2.56
CA ASP A 11 -12.33 21.28 3.74
C ASP A 11 -12.05 19.75 3.82
N GLY A 12 -11.81 19.13 2.62
CA GLY A 12 -11.67 17.72 2.33
C GLY A 12 -11.07 16.91 3.46
N GLY A 13 -11.94 16.18 4.16
CA GLY A 13 -11.53 15.30 5.24
C GLY A 13 -10.71 14.11 4.72
N TYR A 14 -10.15 13.32 5.62
CA TYR A 14 -9.36 12.15 5.25
C TYR A 14 -10.18 11.10 4.46
N ASP A 15 -11.49 11.05 4.67
CA ASP A 15 -12.40 10.19 3.90
C ASP A 15 -12.45 10.59 2.42
N ASP A 16 -12.42 11.88 2.11
CA ASP A 16 -12.39 12.39 0.74
C ASP A 16 -11.06 12.06 0.07
N ILE A 17 -9.95 12.13 0.82
CA ILE A 17 -8.62 11.72 0.33
C ILE A 17 -8.62 10.22 0.02
N ALA A 18 -9.19 9.39 0.91
CA ALA A 18 -9.28 7.95 0.69
C ALA A 18 -10.07 7.62 -0.58
N GLN A 19 -11.23 8.24 -0.75
CA GLN A 19 -12.07 8.05 -1.93
C GLN A 19 -11.38 8.50 -3.22
N TYR A 20 -10.72 9.65 -3.19
CA TYR A 20 -9.95 10.17 -4.33
C TYR A 20 -8.83 9.20 -4.73
N LEU A 21 -8.04 8.75 -3.76
CA LEU A 21 -6.92 7.83 -4.01
C LEU A 21 -7.39 6.48 -4.53
N GLN A 22 -8.51 5.96 -4.00
CA GLN A 22 -9.10 4.72 -4.52
C GLN A 22 -9.54 4.89 -5.98
N SER A 23 -10.28 5.95 -6.30
CA SER A 23 -10.70 6.22 -7.67
C SER A 23 -9.51 6.38 -8.63
N TYR A 24 -8.45 7.06 -8.17
CA TYR A 24 -7.23 7.20 -8.95
C TYR A 24 -6.52 5.85 -9.21
N ILE A 25 -6.49 4.95 -8.21
CA ILE A 25 -5.95 3.60 -8.38
C ILE A 25 -6.79 2.83 -9.41
N ASP A 26 -8.10 2.86 -9.29
CA ASP A 26 -9.01 2.06 -10.12
C ASP A 26 -9.00 2.52 -11.59
N GLU A 27 -8.86 3.83 -11.84
CA GLU A 27 -8.93 4.39 -13.19
C GLU A 27 -7.58 4.52 -13.90
N TYR A 28 -6.49 4.76 -13.15
CA TYR A 28 -5.20 5.14 -13.76
C TYR A 28 -4.03 4.25 -13.36
N GLN A 29 -4.19 3.34 -12.40
CA GLN A 29 -3.13 2.48 -11.92
C GLN A 29 -3.43 1.00 -12.19
N ASP A 30 -3.43 0.62 -13.46
CA ASP A 30 -3.76 -0.73 -13.92
C ASP A 30 -3.10 -1.83 -13.10
N PHE A 31 -1.82 -1.66 -12.74
CA PHE A 31 -1.08 -2.65 -11.95
C PHE A 31 -1.64 -2.77 -10.53
N LEU A 32 -1.87 -1.66 -9.84
CA LEU A 32 -2.39 -1.65 -8.47
C LEU A 32 -3.83 -2.17 -8.44
N SER A 33 -4.65 -1.77 -9.41
CA SER A 33 -6.00 -2.28 -9.60
C SER A 33 -5.99 -3.79 -9.87
N TRP A 34 -5.08 -4.28 -10.74
CA TRP A 34 -4.98 -5.71 -11.07
C TRP A 34 -4.60 -6.57 -9.87
N ILE A 35 -3.73 -6.09 -8.97
CA ILE A 35 -3.40 -6.81 -7.74
C ILE A 35 -4.48 -6.68 -6.65
N GLY A 36 -5.49 -5.84 -6.86
CA GLY A 36 -6.64 -5.66 -5.96
C GLY A 36 -6.36 -4.75 -4.77
N THR A 37 -5.54 -3.71 -4.97
CA THR A 37 -5.19 -2.77 -3.90
C THR A 37 -6.38 -1.92 -3.49
N SER A 38 -6.63 -1.83 -2.18
CA SER A 38 -7.67 -0.98 -1.59
C SER A 38 -7.07 0.01 -0.60
N VAL A 39 -7.64 1.22 -0.57
CA VAL A 39 -7.38 2.23 0.47
C VAL A 39 -8.44 2.04 1.56
N ASP A 40 -8.02 1.57 2.73
CA ASP A 40 -8.94 1.17 3.79
C ASP A 40 -9.17 2.28 4.82
N ASP A 41 -8.10 3.02 5.17
CA ASP A 41 -8.16 4.10 6.15
C ASP A 41 -7.12 5.17 5.88
N VAL A 42 -7.45 6.43 6.14
CA VAL A 42 -6.54 7.58 6.01
C VAL A 42 -6.71 8.49 7.21
N GLY A 43 -5.61 8.84 7.84
CA GLY A 43 -5.58 9.74 9.00
C GLY A 43 -4.36 10.66 8.99
N PRO A 44 -4.22 11.54 9.99
CA PRO A 44 -3.08 12.44 10.09
C PRO A 44 -1.76 11.66 10.18
N GLY A 45 -0.91 11.77 9.16
CA GLY A 45 0.37 11.06 9.10
C GLY A 45 0.25 9.53 9.01
N THR A 46 -0.94 8.99 8.74
CA THR A 46 -1.17 7.54 8.68
C THR A 46 -2.02 7.15 7.49
N MET A 47 -1.79 5.93 6.99
CA MET A 47 -2.63 5.33 5.94
C MET A 47 -2.59 3.82 6.06
N THR A 48 -3.73 3.19 5.84
CA THR A 48 -3.86 1.72 5.76
C THR A 48 -4.38 1.33 4.39
N MET A 49 -3.71 0.35 3.77
CA MET A 49 -4.10 -0.23 2.49
C MET A 49 -4.03 -1.74 2.56
N SER A 50 -4.82 -2.43 1.75
CA SER A 50 -4.84 -3.89 1.71
C SER A 50 -4.82 -4.45 0.29
N ILE A 51 -4.44 -5.73 0.20
CA ILE A 51 -4.51 -6.55 -1.01
C ILE A 51 -5.09 -7.90 -0.59
N PRO A 52 -6.23 -8.33 -1.18
CA PRO A 52 -6.81 -9.62 -0.87
C PRO A 52 -5.92 -10.75 -1.38
N TYR A 53 -5.94 -11.88 -0.69
CA TYR A 53 -5.25 -13.07 -1.16
C TYR A 53 -5.82 -13.55 -2.49
N ASP A 54 -4.96 -13.65 -3.49
CA ASP A 54 -5.30 -14.25 -4.78
C ASP A 54 -4.16 -15.18 -5.21
N GLN A 55 -4.51 -16.35 -5.74
CA GLN A 55 -3.54 -17.35 -6.19
C GLN A 55 -2.59 -16.80 -7.26
N LYS A 56 -3.04 -15.84 -8.09
CA LYS A 56 -2.19 -15.18 -9.10
C LYS A 56 -1.03 -14.39 -8.51
N LEU A 57 -1.12 -14.03 -7.21
CA LEU A 57 -0.11 -13.25 -6.48
C LEU A 57 0.88 -14.13 -5.70
N THR A 58 0.76 -15.46 -5.80
CA THR A 58 1.55 -16.40 -4.99
C THR A 58 2.80 -16.90 -5.70
N ASN A 59 3.74 -17.40 -4.90
CA ASN A 59 4.89 -18.14 -5.42
C ASN A 59 4.44 -19.49 -5.99
N VAL A 60 4.99 -19.84 -7.15
CA VAL A 60 4.81 -21.20 -7.70
C VAL A 60 5.66 -22.17 -6.87
N ARG A 61 5.02 -23.16 -6.25
CA ARG A 61 5.74 -24.24 -5.57
C ARG A 61 6.10 -25.32 -6.59
N PRO A 62 7.36 -25.82 -6.61
CA PRO A 62 7.70 -27.02 -7.39
C PRO A 62 6.80 -28.20 -7.00
N ALA A 63 6.41 -29.04 -7.97
CA ALA A 63 5.53 -30.19 -7.76
C ALA A 63 6.01 -31.16 -6.64
N ALA A 64 7.33 -31.23 -6.40
CA ALA A 64 7.93 -32.05 -5.35
C ALA A 64 7.65 -31.55 -3.92
N THR A 65 7.17 -30.32 -3.76
CA THR A 65 6.79 -29.73 -2.46
C THR A 65 5.28 -29.50 -2.34
N ALA A 66 4.52 -29.94 -3.35
CA ALA A 66 3.07 -29.77 -3.42
C ALA A 66 2.26 -30.71 -2.50
N ASP A 67 2.91 -31.50 -1.66
CA ASP A 67 2.28 -32.44 -0.74
C ASP A 67 1.87 -31.74 0.58
N SER A 68 1.33 -30.54 0.50
CA SER A 68 0.73 -29.91 1.65
C SER A 68 -0.59 -29.26 1.27
N ASP A 69 -1.63 -29.52 2.04
CA ASP A 69 -2.89 -28.78 2.08
C ASP A 69 -2.67 -27.29 2.41
N GLN A 70 -1.42 -26.83 2.47
CA GLN A 70 -1.08 -25.46 2.80
C GLN A 70 -1.23 -24.55 1.58
N ARG A 71 -1.90 -23.43 1.79
CA ARG A 71 -1.99 -22.32 0.86
C ARG A 71 -0.61 -21.87 0.40
N PRO A 72 -0.38 -21.61 -0.90
CA PRO A 72 0.86 -20.98 -1.35
C PRO A 72 1.07 -19.61 -0.72
N ASP A 73 2.33 -19.27 -0.50
CA ASP A 73 2.70 -17.96 0.04
C ASP A 73 2.58 -16.88 -1.02
N ILE A 74 2.11 -15.69 -0.64
CA ILE A 74 2.13 -14.50 -1.51
C ILE A 74 3.59 -14.18 -1.85
N HIS A 75 3.83 -13.81 -3.10
CA HIS A 75 5.15 -13.38 -3.55
C HIS A 75 5.59 -12.13 -2.80
N GLY A 76 6.82 -12.13 -2.27
CA GLY A 76 7.34 -11.01 -1.47
C GLY A 76 7.31 -9.66 -2.18
N GLY A 77 7.41 -9.64 -3.51
CA GLY A 77 7.25 -8.43 -4.32
C GLY A 77 5.90 -7.74 -4.17
N ILE A 78 4.82 -8.48 -3.87
CA ILE A 78 3.49 -7.91 -3.61
C ILE A 78 3.50 -7.12 -2.29
N ALA A 79 4.08 -7.69 -1.23
CA ALA A 79 4.24 -6.98 0.04
C ALA A 79 5.15 -5.74 -0.13
N ALA A 80 6.23 -5.83 -0.90
CA ALA A 80 7.10 -4.69 -1.20
C ALA A 80 6.37 -3.59 -1.98
N THR A 81 5.53 -3.96 -2.96
CA THR A 81 4.68 -3.01 -3.70
C THR A 81 3.72 -2.30 -2.75
N LEU A 82 3.07 -3.04 -1.86
CA LEU A 82 2.14 -2.46 -0.90
C LEU A 82 2.85 -1.50 0.07
N ILE A 83 4.05 -1.87 0.56
CA ILE A 83 4.90 -1.00 1.39
C ILE A 83 5.25 0.29 0.66
N ASP A 84 5.70 0.20 -0.59
CA ASP A 84 6.07 1.36 -1.40
C ASP A 84 4.89 2.28 -1.63
N THR A 85 3.75 1.70 -2.01
CA THR A 85 2.53 2.44 -2.32
C THR A 85 1.96 3.16 -1.11
N VAL A 86 1.68 2.43 -0.03
CA VAL A 86 1.08 3.03 1.17
C VAL A 86 2.02 4.02 1.84
N GLY A 87 3.34 3.71 1.88
CA GLY A 87 4.35 4.60 2.45
C GLY A 87 4.48 5.92 1.71
N GLY A 88 4.42 5.89 0.38
CA GLY A 88 4.43 7.09 -0.46
C GLY A 88 3.13 7.89 -0.33
N LEU A 89 1.99 7.22 -0.42
CA LEU A 89 0.68 7.89 -0.36
C LEU A 89 0.39 8.48 1.02
N ALA A 90 0.86 7.87 2.10
CA ALA A 90 0.71 8.42 3.46
C ALA A 90 1.30 9.82 3.60
N LEU A 91 2.39 10.14 2.87
CA LEU A 91 2.98 11.48 2.93
C LEU A 91 2.02 12.58 2.48
N ARG A 92 1.04 12.25 1.64
CA ARG A 92 0.03 13.22 1.16
C ARG A 92 -0.79 13.81 2.30
N THR A 93 -1.01 13.04 3.37
CA THR A 93 -1.79 13.49 4.54
C THR A 93 -1.13 14.64 5.31
N GLU A 94 0.17 14.84 5.11
CA GLU A 94 0.99 15.88 5.74
C GLU A 94 1.30 17.06 4.80
N LEU A 95 0.71 17.08 3.60
CA LEU A 95 0.92 18.14 2.62
C LEU A 95 -0.26 19.12 2.63
N GLU A 96 0.04 20.40 2.36
CA GLU A 96 -1.00 21.45 2.23
C GLU A 96 -1.96 21.15 1.07
N ASP A 97 -1.42 20.53 0.02
CA ASP A 97 -2.19 20.10 -1.14
C ASP A 97 -1.94 18.60 -1.40
N PRO A 98 -2.77 17.73 -0.80
CA PRO A 98 -2.59 16.29 -0.91
C PRO A 98 -2.86 15.73 -2.31
N VAL A 99 -3.60 16.45 -3.16
CA VAL A 99 -4.01 15.98 -4.50
C VAL A 99 -2.97 16.32 -5.55
N ASP A 100 -2.50 17.56 -5.58
CA ASP A 100 -1.62 18.05 -6.65
C ASP A 100 -0.15 17.66 -6.47
N ALA A 101 0.23 17.21 -5.29
CA ALA A 101 1.60 16.74 -5.05
C ALA A 101 1.90 15.45 -5.81
N SER A 102 3.05 15.42 -6.46
CA SER A 102 3.59 14.17 -7.02
C SER A 102 4.65 13.60 -6.09
N ILE A 103 4.66 12.28 -5.97
CA ILE A 103 5.57 11.55 -5.08
C ILE A 103 6.29 10.49 -5.90
N ALA A 104 7.62 10.40 -5.74
CA ALA A 104 8.43 9.39 -6.38
C ALA A 104 9.40 8.74 -5.38
N THR A 105 9.46 7.42 -5.40
CA THR A 105 10.32 6.64 -4.51
C THR A 105 11.79 6.90 -4.80
N ILE A 106 12.56 7.22 -3.76
CA ILE A 106 14.02 7.35 -3.80
C ILE A 106 14.68 6.06 -3.35
N ASN A 107 14.18 5.52 -2.22
CA ASN A 107 14.71 4.32 -1.61
C ASN A 107 13.59 3.57 -0.90
N LEU A 108 13.67 2.26 -0.95
CA LEU A 108 12.81 1.35 -0.22
C LEU A 108 13.66 0.28 0.46
N ASN A 109 13.51 0.14 1.76
CA ASN A 109 14.08 -0.95 2.54
C ASN A 109 12.95 -1.84 3.02
N VAL A 110 13.04 -3.14 2.76
CA VAL A 110 12.02 -4.14 3.13
C VAL A 110 12.67 -5.29 3.86
N ASN A 111 12.10 -5.66 5.01
CA ASN A 111 12.47 -6.83 5.78
C ASN A 111 11.30 -7.81 5.79
N TYR A 112 11.50 -8.99 5.25
CA TYR A 112 10.52 -10.07 5.28
C TYR A 112 10.70 -10.89 6.55
N LEU A 113 9.64 -11.02 7.33
CA LEU A 113 9.65 -11.65 8.66
C LEU A 113 9.09 -13.07 8.61
N ARG A 114 8.01 -13.28 7.82
CA ARG A 114 7.28 -14.54 7.71
C ARG A 114 6.62 -14.70 6.36
N PRO A 115 6.34 -15.94 5.92
CA PRO A 115 5.45 -16.17 4.78
C PRO A 115 4.07 -15.57 5.02
N ALA A 116 3.49 -15.00 3.97
CA ALA A 116 2.14 -14.45 3.97
C ALA A 116 1.19 -15.40 3.24
N THR A 117 0.20 -15.96 3.93
CA THR A 117 -0.71 -16.97 3.40
C THR A 117 -2.18 -16.52 3.35
N GLY A 118 -2.44 -15.26 3.61
CA GLY A 118 -3.77 -14.65 3.58
C GLY A 118 -3.71 -13.20 3.09
N ASP A 119 -4.79 -12.47 3.29
CA ASP A 119 -4.89 -11.07 2.88
C ASP A 119 -3.75 -10.24 3.51
N LEU A 120 -3.24 -9.29 2.76
CA LEU A 120 -2.22 -8.36 3.23
C LEU A 120 -2.89 -7.06 3.65
N THR A 121 -2.50 -6.55 4.81
CA THR A 121 -2.86 -5.20 5.27
C THR A 121 -1.59 -4.48 5.68
N ALA A 122 -1.35 -3.32 5.09
CA ALA A 122 -0.18 -2.49 5.38
C ALA A 122 -0.61 -1.17 6.01
N THR A 123 0.01 -0.82 7.12
CA THR A 123 -0.17 0.47 7.79
C THR A 123 1.12 1.26 7.74
N ALA A 124 1.03 2.45 7.15
CA ALA A 124 2.13 3.41 7.08
C ALA A 124 1.99 4.49 8.16
N ASN A 125 3.13 4.86 8.73
CA ASN A 125 3.26 6.03 9.60
C ASN A 125 4.32 6.97 9.01
N VAL A 126 3.96 8.23 8.83
CA VAL A 126 4.88 9.26 8.36
C VAL A 126 5.85 9.60 9.48
N ILE A 127 7.15 9.41 9.23
CA ILE A 127 8.20 9.81 10.19
C ILE A 127 8.47 11.30 10.06
N ARG A 128 8.54 11.79 8.81
CA ARG A 128 8.82 13.18 8.51
C ARG A 128 8.50 13.54 7.07
N VAL A 129 7.95 14.72 6.86
CA VAL A 129 7.88 15.38 5.56
C VAL A 129 8.70 16.67 5.60
N GLY A 130 9.74 16.72 4.78
CA GLY A 130 10.56 17.93 4.57
C GLY A 130 10.10 18.72 3.33
N GLY A 131 10.90 19.72 2.94
CA GLY A 131 10.60 20.53 1.74
C GLY A 131 10.55 19.73 0.45
N THR A 132 11.40 18.70 0.31
CA THR A 132 11.57 17.94 -0.93
C THR A 132 11.62 16.42 -0.74
N VAL A 133 11.76 15.96 0.50
CA VAL A 133 11.86 14.53 0.82
C VAL A 133 10.96 14.22 2.01
N GLY A 134 10.21 13.13 1.91
CA GLY A 134 9.45 12.54 3.00
C GLY A 134 9.95 11.13 3.30
N VAL A 135 9.74 10.67 4.53
CA VAL A 135 10.09 9.34 5.02
C VAL A 135 8.91 8.77 5.78
N SER A 136 8.59 7.52 5.51
CA SER A 136 7.58 6.75 6.23
C SER A 136 8.11 5.38 6.62
N GLU A 137 7.55 4.81 7.68
CA GLU A 137 7.70 3.40 8.04
C GLU A 137 6.39 2.66 7.81
N VAL A 138 6.49 1.38 7.49
CA VAL A 138 5.34 0.54 7.16
C VAL A 138 5.46 -0.81 7.84
N THR A 139 4.36 -1.28 8.41
CA THR A 139 4.19 -2.66 8.87
C THR A 139 3.16 -3.35 7.99
N VAL A 140 3.47 -4.57 7.55
CA VAL A 140 2.55 -5.42 6.78
C VAL A 140 2.17 -6.63 7.61
N GLU A 141 0.87 -6.83 7.74
CA GLU A 141 0.28 -7.99 8.39
C GLU A 141 -0.39 -8.90 7.34
N SER A 142 -0.48 -10.18 7.64
CA SER A 142 -1.27 -11.13 6.86
C SER A 142 -2.24 -11.86 7.76
N THR A 143 -3.51 -11.92 7.35
CA THR A 143 -4.54 -12.67 8.06
C THR A 143 -4.69 -14.03 7.41
N THR A 144 -4.37 -15.08 8.15
CA THR A 144 -4.44 -16.47 7.69
C THR A 144 -5.88 -16.95 7.58
N PRO A 145 -6.17 -18.05 6.83
CA PRO A 145 -7.52 -18.57 6.65
C PRO A 145 -8.24 -18.96 7.95
N ASP A 146 -7.50 -19.28 9.00
CA ASP A 146 -8.01 -19.55 10.35
C ASP A 146 -8.22 -18.28 11.20
N GLY A 147 -8.00 -17.10 10.61
CA GLY A 147 -8.26 -15.81 11.23
C GLY A 147 -7.13 -15.27 12.11
N GLU A 148 -5.96 -15.91 12.10
CA GLU A 148 -4.79 -15.41 12.82
C GLU A 148 -4.08 -14.33 12.02
N THR A 149 -3.83 -13.17 12.63
CA THR A 149 -3.11 -12.04 12.00
C THR A 149 -1.69 -11.99 12.54
N LYS A 150 -0.71 -11.90 11.63
CA LYS A 150 0.73 -11.83 11.95
C LYS A 150 1.43 -10.79 11.10
N GLU A 151 2.39 -10.10 11.69
CA GLU A 151 3.34 -9.28 10.92
C GLU A 151 4.18 -10.19 10.00
N VAL A 152 4.18 -9.85 8.71
CA VAL A 152 4.89 -10.63 7.68
C VAL A 152 6.03 -9.85 7.04
N ALA A 153 5.96 -8.53 7.06
CA ALA A 153 7.04 -7.66 6.58
C ALA A 153 7.01 -6.31 7.28
N THR A 154 8.16 -5.65 7.31
CA THR A 154 8.30 -4.24 7.67
C THR A 154 9.10 -3.52 6.61
N GLY A 155 8.89 -2.22 6.46
CA GLY A 155 9.67 -1.41 5.54
C GLY A 155 9.81 0.03 5.97
N GLN A 156 10.75 0.70 5.32
CA GLN A 156 10.91 2.14 5.41
C GLN A 156 11.17 2.67 4.00
N GLY A 157 10.42 3.68 3.61
CA GLY A 157 10.58 4.36 2.34
C GLY A 157 11.03 5.81 2.50
N SER A 158 11.86 6.28 1.58
CA SER A 158 12.11 7.69 1.37
C SER A 158 11.66 8.09 -0.02
N TYR A 159 11.02 9.25 -0.11
CA TYR A 159 10.29 9.68 -1.31
C TYR A 159 10.59 11.13 -1.63
N ARG A 160 10.77 11.41 -2.91
CA ARG A 160 10.81 12.76 -3.43
C ARG A 160 9.39 13.33 -3.46
N VAL A 161 9.21 14.50 -2.88
CA VAL A 161 7.94 15.24 -2.91
C VAL A 161 8.11 16.39 -3.91
N PHE A 162 7.28 16.41 -4.94
CA PHE A 162 7.18 17.51 -5.91
C PHE A 162 5.93 18.32 -5.58
N ARG A 163 6.14 19.52 -5.10
CA ARG A 163 5.07 20.50 -4.85
C ARG A 163 4.91 21.36 -6.09
N ARG A 164 3.69 21.56 -6.52
CA ARG A 164 3.37 22.48 -7.63
C ARG A 164 3.10 23.88 -7.11
#